data_98fe3e8f245f726c6f8e33a99fa4e298
#
_entry.id   98fe3e8f245f726c6f8e33a99fa4e298
#
_cell.length_a   1.000
_cell.length_b   1.000
_cell.length_c   1.000
_cell.angle_alpha   90.00
_cell.angle_beta   90.00
_cell.angle_gamma   90.00
#
_symmetry.space_group_name_H-M   'P 1'
#
loop_
_entity.id
_entity.type
_entity.pdbx_description
1 polymer ?
#
loop_
_entity_poly.entity_id
_entity_poly.type
_entity_poly.pdbx_seq_one_letter_code
_entity_poly.pdbx_strand_id
1 'polypeptide(L)'
;LRVYKNADDEKIAKSMKGEVMVRMGILKAISARGKIKAAAEFIHDVIDGGEKLIVFAYLKEVVLELKKMFPKAVTVTGEDNATQKQMAVDAFQNNPDCTLIILNYKSGGTGLTLTASSRVAFIEFPWTFSDCEQAEDRAHRNGQKNNVNCYYFLGKNTIDEYMYDVIQRKKGIANGVTGTDDVVKENVVDMAMDLFKGRL
;
A
#
# COMPACT_ATOMS: atom_id res chain seq x y z
N LEU A 1 -16.00 -36.58 -21.81
CA LEU A 1 -15.73 -35.37 -22.64
C LEU A 1 -16.03 -34.04 -21.89
N ARG A 2 -17.15 -33.92 -21.14
CA ARG A 2 -17.48 -32.72 -20.36
C ARG A 2 -16.50 -32.45 -19.23
N VAL A 3 -15.99 -33.47 -18.53
CA VAL A 3 -15.05 -33.33 -17.40
C VAL A 3 -13.68 -32.82 -17.88
N TYR A 4 -13.23 -33.24 -19.06
CA TYR A 4 -11.95 -32.76 -19.61
C TYR A 4 -12.01 -31.31 -20.12
N LYS A 5 -13.11 -30.87 -20.71
CA LYS A 5 -13.30 -29.49 -21.11
C LYS A 5 -13.27 -28.53 -19.92
N ASN A 6 -13.96 -28.85 -18.83
CA ASN A 6 -13.97 -27.99 -17.62
C ASN A 6 -12.59 -27.88 -16.96
N ALA A 7 -11.80 -28.95 -16.94
CA ALA A 7 -10.44 -28.90 -16.35
C ALA A 7 -9.47 -28.05 -17.17
N ASP A 8 -9.61 -28.02 -18.49
CA ASP A 8 -8.79 -27.16 -19.37
C ASP A 8 -9.24 -25.70 -19.27
N ASP A 9 -10.53 -25.43 -19.18
CA ASP A 9 -11.06 -24.07 -19.00
C ASP A 9 -10.63 -23.45 -17.66
N GLU A 10 -10.61 -24.24 -16.56
CA GLU A 10 -10.09 -23.79 -15.26
C GLU A 10 -8.59 -23.49 -15.29
N LYS A 11 -7.81 -24.33 -15.95
CA LYS A 11 -6.37 -24.09 -16.11
C LYS A 11 -6.08 -22.84 -16.95
N ILE A 12 -6.83 -22.64 -18.02
CA ILE A 12 -6.73 -21.45 -18.86
C ILE A 12 -7.09 -20.21 -18.05
N ALA A 13 -8.21 -20.23 -17.33
CA ALA A 13 -8.64 -19.11 -16.48
C ALA A 13 -7.59 -18.77 -15.40
N LYS A 14 -7.00 -19.79 -14.75
CA LYS A 14 -5.94 -19.61 -13.76
C LYS A 14 -4.67 -19.03 -14.37
N SER A 15 -4.28 -19.45 -15.56
CA SER A 15 -3.13 -18.91 -16.30
C SER A 15 -3.38 -17.46 -16.68
N MET A 16 -4.55 -17.11 -17.20
CA MET A 16 -4.93 -15.74 -17.54
C MET A 16 -4.94 -14.82 -16.32
N LYS A 17 -5.47 -15.26 -15.18
CA LYS A 17 -5.41 -14.51 -13.91
C LYS A 17 -3.95 -14.24 -13.49
N GLY A 18 -3.08 -15.23 -13.62
CA GLY A 18 -1.64 -15.06 -13.34
C GLY A 18 -0.97 -14.02 -14.23
N GLU A 19 -1.26 -14.03 -15.53
CA GLU A 19 -0.72 -13.06 -16.49
C GLU A 19 -1.20 -11.62 -16.19
N VAL A 20 -2.48 -11.45 -15.90
CA VAL A 20 -3.05 -10.15 -15.52
C VAL A 20 -2.39 -9.61 -14.26
N MET A 21 -2.16 -10.45 -13.24
CA MET A 21 -1.49 -10.05 -12.01
C MET A 21 -0.05 -9.59 -12.26
N VAL A 22 0.68 -10.28 -13.14
CA VAL A 22 2.05 -9.86 -13.52
C VAL A 22 2.02 -8.51 -14.24
N ARG A 23 1.14 -8.33 -15.22
CA ARG A 23 0.99 -7.06 -15.96
C ARG A 23 0.63 -5.91 -15.01
N MET A 24 -0.32 -6.10 -14.12
CA MET A 24 -0.68 -5.10 -13.11
C MET A 24 0.49 -4.78 -12.18
N GLY A 25 1.27 -5.79 -11.76
CA GLY A 25 2.47 -5.59 -10.95
C GLY A 25 3.49 -4.70 -11.66
N ILE A 26 3.72 -4.92 -12.95
CA ILE A 26 4.62 -4.08 -13.77
C ILE A 26 4.10 -2.65 -13.88
N LEU A 27 2.81 -2.46 -14.16
CA LEU A 27 2.21 -1.12 -14.26
C LEU A 27 2.27 -0.36 -12.94
N LYS A 28 2.04 -1.05 -11.80
CA LYS A 28 2.21 -0.47 -10.47
C LYS A 28 3.65 -0.04 -10.22
N ALA A 29 4.64 -0.85 -10.59
CA ALA A 29 6.04 -0.51 -10.44
C ALA A 29 6.43 0.72 -11.27
N ILE A 30 5.95 0.82 -12.51
CA ILE A 30 6.17 1.98 -13.37
C ILE A 30 5.55 3.24 -12.75
N SER A 31 4.29 3.17 -12.32
CA SER A 31 3.60 4.29 -11.67
C SER A 31 4.32 4.72 -10.39
N ALA A 32 4.72 3.77 -9.55
CA ALA A 32 5.44 4.04 -8.29
C ALA A 32 6.74 4.83 -8.53
N ARG A 33 7.55 4.39 -9.49
CA ARG A 33 8.80 5.10 -9.85
C ARG A 33 8.54 6.52 -10.32
N GLY A 34 7.49 6.73 -11.13
CA GLY A 34 7.10 8.06 -11.60
C GLY A 34 6.68 9.03 -10.48
N LYS A 35 6.24 8.50 -9.33
CA LYS A 35 5.76 9.30 -8.19
C LYS A 35 6.84 9.61 -7.14
N ILE A 36 7.99 8.93 -7.16
CA ILE A 36 9.01 9.07 -6.10
C ILE A 36 9.43 10.52 -5.88
N LYS A 37 9.64 11.28 -6.96
CA LYS A 37 10.05 12.69 -6.86
C LYS A 37 9.00 13.55 -6.16
N ALA A 38 7.75 13.48 -6.61
CA ALA A 38 6.64 14.22 -5.98
C ALA A 38 6.39 13.78 -4.54
N ALA A 39 6.53 12.48 -4.25
CA ALA A 39 6.45 11.96 -2.90
C ALA A 39 7.58 12.51 -2.02
N ALA A 40 8.80 12.60 -2.53
CA ALA A 40 9.93 13.16 -1.80
C ALA A 40 9.74 14.65 -1.50
N GLU A 41 9.24 15.42 -2.46
CA GLU A 41 8.90 16.85 -2.26
C GLU A 41 7.88 17.01 -1.12
N PHE A 42 6.79 16.24 -1.15
CA PHE A 42 5.79 16.23 -0.07
C PHE A 42 6.37 15.82 1.28
N ILE A 43 7.24 14.80 1.32
CA ILE A 43 7.90 14.36 2.55
C ILE A 43 8.77 15.49 3.12
N HIS A 44 9.53 16.20 2.28
CA HIS A 44 10.32 17.37 2.69
C HIS A 44 9.43 18.45 3.29
N ASP A 45 8.34 18.82 2.63
CA ASP A 45 7.42 19.85 3.12
C ASP A 45 6.86 19.53 4.51
N VAL A 46 6.49 18.26 4.76
CA VAL A 46 5.98 17.82 6.06
C VAL A 46 7.06 17.87 7.13
N ILE A 47 8.27 17.37 6.83
CA ILE A 47 9.40 17.31 7.78
C ILE A 47 9.91 18.71 8.10
N ASP A 48 10.05 19.58 7.11
CA ASP A 48 10.50 20.96 7.26
C ASP A 48 9.47 21.79 8.03
N GLY A 49 8.19 21.40 7.95
CA GLY A 49 7.13 21.93 8.81
C GLY A 49 7.21 21.47 10.28
N GLY A 50 8.21 20.65 10.63
CA GLY A 50 8.43 20.16 12.01
C GLY A 50 7.52 18.98 12.39
N GLU A 51 6.87 18.35 11.44
CA GLU A 51 5.94 17.24 11.70
C GLU A 51 6.54 15.89 11.38
N LYS A 52 6.07 14.85 12.09
CA LYS A 52 6.42 13.46 11.78
C LYS A 52 5.51 12.90 10.70
N LEU A 53 6.06 11.99 9.87
CA LEU A 53 5.32 11.34 8.80
C LEU A 53 5.54 9.83 8.80
N ILE A 54 4.44 9.10 8.62
CA ILE A 54 4.43 7.66 8.35
C ILE A 54 4.25 7.47 6.85
N VAL A 55 5.16 6.74 6.20
CA VAL A 55 5.09 6.44 4.76
C VAL A 55 4.94 4.95 4.56
N PHE A 56 3.92 4.54 3.82
CA PHE A 56 3.73 3.17 3.37
C PHE A 56 4.10 3.02 1.90
N ALA A 57 4.92 2.02 1.60
CA ALA A 57 5.26 1.60 0.25
C ALA A 57 5.11 0.10 0.09
N TYR A 58 4.69 -0.36 -1.10
CA TYR A 58 4.54 -1.78 -1.40
C TYR A 58 5.82 -2.39 -1.96
N LEU A 59 6.50 -1.66 -2.85
CA LEU A 59 7.71 -2.11 -3.51
C LEU A 59 8.95 -1.82 -2.67
N LYS A 60 9.79 -2.84 -2.48
CA LYS A 60 11.06 -2.70 -1.75
C LYS A 60 11.96 -1.63 -2.37
N GLU A 61 12.00 -1.54 -3.70
CA GLU A 61 12.78 -0.52 -4.41
C GLU A 61 12.37 0.90 -4.04
N VAL A 62 11.08 1.16 -3.84
CA VAL A 62 10.57 2.48 -3.41
C VAL A 62 11.03 2.80 -1.99
N VAL A 63 10.94 1.82 -1.07
CA VAL A 63 11.45 1.99 0.31
C VAL A 63 12.93 2.33 0.30
N LEU A 64 13.74 1.61 -0.50
CA LEU A 64 15.19 1.82 -0.59
C LEU A 64 15.53 3.18 -1.20
N GLU A 65 14.80 3.61 -2.22
CA GLU A 65 15.05 4.90 -2.87
C GLU A 65 14.69 6.06 -1.94
N LEU A 66 13.55 6.00 -1.28
CA LEU A 66 13.18 6.99 -0.26
C LEU A 66 14.18 7.00 0.91
N LYS A 67 14.67 5.84 1.36
CA LYS A 67 15.70 5.77 2.41
C LYS A 67 17.02 6.43 2.00
N LYS A 68 17.42 6.34 0.72
CA LYS A 68 18.60 7.08 0.21
C LYS A 68 18.38 8.59 0.23
N MET A 69 17.17 9.04 -0.14
CA MET A 69 16.82 10.48 -0.13
C MET A 69 16.68 11.02 1.29
N PHE A 70 16.23 10.18 2.23
CA PHE A 70 16.04 10.52 3.65
C PHE A 70 16.88 9.62 4.57
N PRO A 71 18.20 9.85 4.68
CA PRO A 71 19.10 8.95 5.43
C PRO A 71 18.76 8.84 6.93
N LYS A 72 18.14 9.85 7.54
CA LYS A 72 17.68 9.84 8.93
C LYS A 72 16.39 9.06 9.16
N ALA A 73 15.65 8.74 8.11
CA ALA A 73 14.42 7.96 8.24
C ALA A 73 14.71 6.57 8.81
N VAL A 74 13.83 6.03 9.62
CA VAL A 74 13.85 4.61 10.00
C VAL A 74 12.97 3.81 9.03
N THR A 75 13.30 2.55 8.84
CA THR A 75 12.56 1.68 7.92
C THR A 75 12.09 0.41 8.62
N VAL A 76 10.94 -0.13 8.18
CA VAL A 76 10.42 -1.43 8.60
C VAL A 76 10.07 -2.24 7.35
N THR A 77 10.82 -3.31 7.13
CA THR A 77 10.71 -4.19 5.97
C THR A 77 10.49 -5.65 6.35
N GLY A 78 10.23 -6.53 5.38
CA GLY A 78 10.07 -7.97 5.63
C GLY A 78 11.38 -8.67 6.03
N GLU A 79 12.52 -8.02 5.82
CA GLU A 79 13.85 -8.54 6.17
C GLU A 79 14.20 -8.27 7.63
N ASP A 80 13.51 -7.32 8.27
CA ASP A 80 13.77 -6.95 9.66
C ASP A 80 13.18 -8.00 10.61
N ASN A 81 13.97 -8.41 11.59
CA ASN A 81 13.49 -9.24 12.69
C ASN A 81 12.63 -8.41 13.69
N ALA A 82 12.01 -9.07 14.64
CA ALA A 82 11.12 -8.42 15.62
C ALA A 82 11.81 -7.30 16.41
N THR A 83 13.06 -7.52 16.80
CA THR A 83 13.86 -6.53 17.56
C THR A 83 14.16 -5.30 16.71
N GLN A 84 14.58 -5.48 15.46
CA GLN A 84 14.85 -4.38 14.54
C GLN A 84 13.60 -3.56 14.26
N LYS A 85 12.46 -4.20 14.02
CA LYS A 85 11.17 -3.53 13.87
C LYS A 85 10.81 -2.69 15.10
N GLN A 86 10.96 -3.27 16.29
CA GLN A 86 10.67 -2.56 17.53
C GLN A 86 11.60 -1.37 17.73
N MET A 87 12.90 -1.51 17.46
CA MET A 87 13.87 -0.41 17.54
C MET A 87 13.51 0.75 16.59
N ALA A 88 13.07 0.44 15.36
CA ALA A 88 12.65 1.46 14.40
C ALA A 88 11.39 2.20 14.89
N VAL A 89 10.42 1.46 15.44
CA VAL A 89 9.19 2.03 16.02
C VAL A 89 9.54 2.91 17.23
N ASP A 90 10.37 2.42 18.15
CA ASP A 90 10.75 3.17 19.34
C ASP A 90 11.51 4.45 18.99
N ALA A 91 12.40 4.39 18.00
CA ALA A 91 13.09 5.57 17.50
C ALA A 91 12.11 6.60 16.92
N PHE A 92 11.15 6.15 16.10
CA PHE A 92 10.13 7.04 15.55
C PHE A 92 9.21 7.62 16.63
N GLN A 93 8.79 6.81 17.60
CA GLN A 93 7.87 7.24 18.66
C GLN A 93 8.53 8.23 19.62
N ASN A 94 9.76 7.98 20.05
CA ASN A 94 10.36 8.64 21.20
C ASN A 94 11.48 9.65 20.86
N ASN A 95 12.10 9.56 19.66
CA ASN A 95 13.15 10.49 19.25
C ASN A 95 12.55 11.64 18.42
N PRO A 96 12.62 12.90 18.88
CA PRO A 96 12.14 14.06 18.13
C PRO A 96 12.86 14.25 16.78
N ASP A 97 14.15 13.88 16.68
CA ASP A 97 14.93 14.00 15.45
C ASP A 97 14.57 12.92 14.40
N CYS A 98 13.87 11.87 14.80
CA CYS A 98 13.35 10.83 13.89
C CYS A 98 11.96 11.24 13.40
N THR A 99 11.91 12.00 12.32
CA THR A 99 10.66 12.57 11.78
C THR A 99 9.97 11.69 10.73
N LEU A 100 10.67 10.68 10.20
CA LEU A 100 10.16 9.85 9.11
C LEU A 100 10.34 8.35 9.41
N ILE A 101 9.26 7.59 9.28
CA ILE A 101 9.28 6.13 9.23
C ILE A 101 8.71 5.65 7.90
N ILE A 102 9.42 4.75 7.23
CA ILE A 102 9.01 4.16 5.94
C ILE A 102 8.76 2.67 6.14
N LEU A 103 7.55 2.23 5.88
CA LEU A 103 7.13 0.85 6.11
C LEU A 103 6.75 0.15 4.79
N ASN A 104 7.17 -1.10 4.66
CA ASN A 104 6.55 -1.97 3.67
C ASN A 104 5.23 -2.52 4.21
N TYR A 105 4.16 -2.49 3.41
CA TYR A 105 2.82 -2.97 3.82
C TYR A 105 2.85 -4.36 4.46
N LYS A 106 3.57 -5.30 3.86
CA LYS A 106 3.65 -6.69 4.34
C LYS A 106 4.33 -6.81 5.71
N SER A 107 5.18 -5.84 6.04
CA SER A 107 6.00 -5.87 7.27
C SER A 107 5.37 -5.12 8.42
N GLY A 108 4.56 -4.11 8.10
CA GLY A 108 3.77 -3.34 9.04
C GLY A 108 2.54 -4.09 9.57
N GLY A 109 2.23 -5.28 9.04
CA GLY A 109 1.02 -6.06 9.35
C GLY A 109 0.90 -6.56 10.79
N THR A 110 1.97 -6.58 11.57
CA THR A 110 1.97 -7.11 12.95
C THR A 110 2.00 -6.00 14.00
N GLY A 111 0.81 -5.52 14.38
CA GLY A 111 0.60 -4.88 15.69
C GLY A 111 1.35 -3.57 16.00
N LEU A 112 2.10 -2.99 15.06
CA LEU A 112 2.87 -1.77 15.31
C LEU A 112 1.97 -0.59 15.68
N THR A 113 2.38 0.20 16.66
CA THR A 113 1.69 1.43 17.10
C THR A 113 2.53 2.64 16.73
N LEU A 114 1.96 3.55 15.90
CA LEU A 114 2.68 4.69 15.33
C LEU A 114 1.95 6.02 15.62
N THR A 115 1.58 6.23 16.88
CA THR A 115 0.80 7.39 17.32
C THR A 115 1.59 8.70 17.42
N ALA A 116 2.92 8.65 17.23
CA ALA A 116 3.77 9.87 17.20
C ALA A 116 3.51 10.75 15.96
N SER A 117 2.80 10.25 14.95
CA SER A 117 2.35 11.04 13.81
C SER A 117 0.84 10.86 13.60
N SER A 118 0.19 11.92 13.17
CA SER A 118 -1.19 11.91 12.65
C SER A 118 -1.23 12.03 11.12
N ARG A 119 -0.08 11.94 10.43
CA ARG A 119 0.04 12.02 8.99
C ARG A 119 0.54 10.69 8.43
N VAL A 120 -0.21 10.11 7.50
CA VAL A 120 0.11 8.85 6.83
C VAL A 120 0.10 9.06 5.33
N ALA A 121 1.16 8.69 4.64
CA ALA A 121 1.27 8.79 3.19
C ALA A 121 1.43 7.40 2.56
N PHE A 122 0.70 7.18 1.49
CA PHE A 122 0.69 5.93 0.72
C PHE A 122 1.25 6.18 -0.67
N ILE A 123 2.44 5.65 -0.95
CA ILE A 123 3.11 5.84 -2.25
C ILE A 123 2.49 4.97 -3.32
N GLU A 124 2.14 3.73 -2.98
CA GLU A 124 1.38 2.84 -3.86
C GLU A 124 0.16 2.31 -3.13
N PHE A 125 -0.91 2.06 -3.89
CA PHE A 125 -2.06 1.37 -3.36
C PHE A 125 -1.74 -0.10 -3.06
N PRO A 126 -2.15 -0.63 -1.91
CA PRO A 126 -2.18 -2.06 -1.70
C PRO A 126 -3.22 -2.72 -2.62
N TRP A 127 -3.22 -4.04 -2.66
CA TRP A 127 -4.16 -4.79 -3.50
C TRP A 127 -5.58 -4.86 -2.92
N THR A 128 -5.72 -4.60 -1.63
CA THR A 128 -7.01 -4.72 -0.94
C THR A 128 -7.30 -3.47 -0.11
N PHE A 129 -8.59 -3.20 0.09
CA PHE A 129 -9.05 -2.15 0.99
C PHE A 129 -8.65 -2.44 2.45
N SER A 130 -8.71 -3.70 2.87
CA SER A 130 -8.29 -4.14 4.21
C SER A 130 -6.82 -3.80 4.51
N ASP A 131 -5.93 -3.93 3.51
CA ASP A 131 -4.53 -3.52 3.68
C ASP A 131 -4.39 -2.00 3.90
N CYS A 132 -5.27 -1.19 3.26
CA CYS A 132 -5.33 0.26 3.51
C CYS A 132 -5.79 0.56 4.93
N GLU A 133 -6.93 0.00 5.36
CA GLU A 133 -7.48 0.18 6.70
C GLU A 133 -6.47 -0.25 7.77
N GLN A 134 -5.85 -1.43 7.62
CA GLN A 134 -4.82 -1.88 8.55
C GLN A 134 -3.63 -0.93 8.65
N ALA A 135 -3.24 -0.30 7.55
CA ALA A 135 -2.14 0.67 7.56
C ALA A 135 -2.56 2.00 8.20
N GLU A 136 -3.76 2.49 7.91
CA GLU A 136 -4.36 3.67 8.57
C GLU A 136 -4.47 3.46 10.09
N ASP A 137 -4.91 2.29 10.51
CA ASP A 137 -5.08 1.91 11.92
C ASP A 137 -3.77 1.88 12.73
N ARG A 138 -2.58 1.92 12.07
CA ARG A 138 -1.31 2.04 12.79
C ARG A 138 -1.15 3.41 13.45
N ALA A 139 -1.65 4.45 12.80
CA ALA A 139 -1.68 5.81 13.34
C ALA A 139 -2.96 6.07 14.16
N HIS A 140 -4.09 5.48 13.75
CA HIS A 140 -5.39 5.62 14.39
C HIS A 140 -5.57 4.59 15.52
N ARG A 141 -4.78 4.72 16.58
CA ARG A 141 -4.81 3.82 17.76
C ARG A 141 -4.99 4.57 19.06
N ASN A 142 -5.27 3.81 20.13
CA ASN A 142 -5.30 4.34 21.50
C ASN A 142 -3.97 5.05 21.80
N GLY A 143 -4.06 6.34 22.16
CA GLY A 143 -2.92 7.22 22.35
C GLY A 143 -2.73 8.27 21.25
N GLN A 144 -3.42 8.17 20.10
CA GLN A 144 -3.47 9.23 19.12
C GLN A 144 -4.34 10.39 19.63
N LYS A 145 -3.77 11.59 19.63
CA LYS A 145 -4.43 12.80 20.15
C LYS A 145 -5.03 13.68 19.05
N ASN A 146 -4.62 13.46 17.81
CA ASN A 146 -5.00 14.26 16.66
C ASN A 146 -5.80 13.46 15.64
N ASN A 147 -6.55 14.14 14.78
CA ASN A 147 -7.16 13.51 13.61
C ASN A 147 -6.09 12.99 12.66
N VAL A 148 -6.23 11.74 12.23
CA VAL A 148 -5.30 11.13 11.27
C VAL A 148 -5.65 11.57 9.85
N ASN A 149 -4.66 12.13 9.16
CA ASN A 149 -4.77 12.53 7.77
C ASN A 149 -4.01 11.51 6.88
N CYS A 150 -4.72 10.93 5.94
CA CYS A 150 -4.19 9.95 4.99
C CYS A 150 -4.02 10.59 3.61
N TYR A 151 -2.81 10.53 3.06
CA TYR A 151 -2.44 11.09 1.76
C TYR A 151 -2.13 9.94 0.79
N TYR A 152 -2.85 9.89 -0.31
CA TYR A 152 -2.68 8.85 -1.33
C TYR A 152 -2.05 9.43 -2.59
N PHE A 153 -0.89 8.93 -2.98
CA PHE A 153 -0.22 9.35 -4.21
C PHE A 153 -0.76 8.59 -5.41
N LEU A 154 -1.40 9.29 -6.33
CA LEU A 154 -1.94 8.74 -7.55
C LEU A 154 -1.17 9.25 -8.76
N GLY A 155 -0.67 8.34 -9.59
CA GLY A 155 -0.17 8.70 -10.92
C GLY A 155 -1.34 9.00 -11.85
N LYS A 156 -1.37 10.20 -12.42
CA LYS A 156 -2.40 10.58 -13.39
C LYS A 156 -2.31 9.72 -14.65
N ASN A 157 -3.45 9.24 -15.15
CA ASN A 157 -3.56 8.34 -16.31
C ASN A 157 -2.77 7.03 -16.14
N THR A 158 -2.67 6.51 -14.91
CA THR A 158 -2.00 5.25 -14.60
C THR A 158 -2.95 4.23 -13.99
N ILE A 159 -2.41 3.05 -13.71
CA ILE A 159 -3.13 1.99 -12.99
C ILE A 159 -3.61 2.43 -11.59
N ASP A 160 -3.00 3.47 -11.00
CA ASP A 160 -3.35 3.94 -9.66
C ASP A 160 -4.78 4.50 -9.60
N GLU A 161 -5.20 5.28 -10.61
CA GLU A 161 -6.57 5.81 -10.66
C GLU A 161 -7.58 4.67 -10.73
N TYR A 162 -7.28 3.67 -11.57
CA TYR A 162 -8.12 2.49 -11.67
C TYR A 162 -8.20 1.71 -10.35
N MET A 163 -7.07 1.47 -9.69
CA MET A 163 -7.01 0.80 -8.40
C MET A 163 -7.77 1.57 -7.32
N TYR A 164 -7.62 2.90 -7.32
CA TYR A 164 -8.34 3.78 -6.41
C TYR A 164 -9.85 3.65 -6.58
N ASP A 165 -10.35 3.75 -7.81
CA ASP A 165 -11.77 3.64 -8.11
C ASP A 165 -12.35 2.28 -7.69
N VAL A 166 -11.62 1.20 -7.95
CA VAL A 166 -12.01 -0.16 -7.53
C VAL A 166 -12.11 -0.26 -6.01
N ILE A 167 -11.11 0.26 -5.29
CA ILE A 167 -11.07 0.24 -3.83
C ILE A 167 -12.19 1.11 -3.23
N GLN A 168 -12.44 2.31 -3.79
CA GLN A 168 -13.50 3.21 -3.30
C GLN A 168 -14.91 2.67 -3.54
N ARG A 169 -15.18 2.09 -4.71
CA ARG A 169 -16.47 1.43 -4.98
C ARG A 169 -16.76 0.33 -3.96
N LYS A 170 -15.75 -0.39 -3.52
CA LYS A 170 -15.88 -1.45 -2.53
C LYS A 170 -16.00 -0.95 -1.10
N LYS A 171 -15.36 0.17 -0.76
CA LYS A 171 -15.61 0.87 0.51
C LYS A 171 -17.11 1.21 0.68
N GLY A 172 -17.77 1.66 -0.41
CA GLY A 172 -19.20 1.91 -0.44
C GLY A 172 -20.06 0.65 -0.25
N ILE A 173 -19.61 -0.50 -0.76
CA ILE A 173 -20.33 -1.79 -0.65
C ILE A 173 -20.08 -2.45 0.71
N ALA A 174 -18.86 -2.41 1.24
CA ALA A 174 -18.51 -2.99 2.54
C ALA A 174 -19.21 -2.31 3.71
N ASN A 175 -19.50 -1.03 3.61
CA ASN A 175 -20.34 -0.31 4.57
C ASN A 175 -21.82 -0.76 4.57
N GLY A 176 -22.22 -1.61 3.62
CA GLY A 176 -23.58 -2.17 3.50
C GLY A 176 -23.67 -3.70 3.62
N VAL A 177 -22.56 -4.44 3.43
CA VAL A 177 -22.55 -5.92 3.45
C VAL A 177 -21.19 -6.43 3.93
N THR A 178 -21.17 -7.22 5.00
CA THR A 178 -19.97 -7.92 5.49
C THR A 178 -19.53 -9.00 4.50
N GLY A 179 -18.61 -8.65 3.58
CA GLY A 179 -17.96 -9.58 2.67
C GLY A 179 -16.54 -9.91 3.13
N THR A 180 -16.12 -11.17 2.99
CA THR A 180 -14.78 -11.62 3.38
C THR A 180 -13.70 -11.09 2.43
N ASP A 181 -12.48 -10.83 2.94
CA ASP A 181 -11.31 -10.28 2.21
C ASP A 181 -10.95 -11.05 0.93
N ASP A 182 -11.18 -12.35 0.87
CA ASP A 182 -10.89 -13.19 -0.31
C ASP A 182 -11.80 -12.86 -1.50
N VAL A 183 -13.06 -12.53 -1.27
CA VAL A 183 -14.00 -12.04 -2.31
C VAL A 183 -13.52 -10.70 -2.88
N VAL A 184 -12.84 -9.89 -2.08
CA VAL A 184 -12.31 -8.58 -2.49
C VAL A 184 -11.11 -8.71 -3.41
N LYS A 185 -10.17 -9.63 -3.13
CA LYS A 185 -8.99 -9.90 -3.97
C LYS A 185 -9.38 -10.46 -5.35
N GLU A 186 -10.28 -11.42 -5.36
CA GLU A 186 -10.76 -12.05 -6.60
C GLU A 186 -11.39 -11.04 -7.55
N ASN A 187 -12.16 -10.10 -7.03
CA ASN A 187 -12.80 -9.06 -7.79
C ASN A 187 -11.85 -8.01 -8.42
N VAL A 188 -10.72 -7.66 -7.77
CA VAL A 188 -9.73 -6.75 -8.37
C VAL A 188 -9.09 -7.38 -9.59
N VAL A 189 -8.79 -8.67 -9.53
CA VAL A 189 -8.23 -9.43 -10.66
C VAL A 189 -9.27 -9.59 -11.78
N ASP A 190 -10.52 -9.93 -11.44
CA ASP A 190 -11.59 -10.12 -12.44
C ASP A 190 -11.93 -8.79 -13.13
N MET A 191 -11.99 -7.68 -12.40
CA MET A 191 -12.17 -6.34 -12.98
C MET A 191 -10.97 -5.91 -13.84
N ALA A 192 -9.74 -6.27 -13.45
CA ALA A 192 -8.56 -6.02 -14.26
C ALA A 192 -8.56 -6.88 -15.54
N MET A 193 -9.04 -8.12 -15.48
CA MET A 193 -9.22 -8.97 -16.67
C MET A 193 -10.16 -8.31 -17.68
N ASP A 194 -11.25 -7.71 -17.26
CA ASP A 194 -12.19 -7.02 -18.14
C ASP A 194 -11.56 -5.78 -18.80
N LEU A 195 -10.71 -5.07 -18.06
CA LEU A 195 -9.97 -3.91 -18.57
C LEU A 195 -8.96 -4.30 -19.66
N PHE A 196 -8.34 -5.47 -19.55
CA PHE A 196 -7.39 -5.99 -20.54
C PHE A 196 -8.07 -6.71 -21.72
N LYS A 197 -9.25 -7.32 -21.52
CA LYS A 197 -10.04 -7.95 -22.60
C LYS A 197 -10.66 -6.94 -23.56
N GLY A 198 -11.02 -5.74 -23.09
CA GLY A 198 -11.60 -4.68 -23.91
C GLY A 198 -10.58 -3.89 -24.75
N ARG A 199 -9.26 -4.22 -24.68
CA ARG A 199 -8.17 -3.55 -25.40
C ARG A 199 -7.34 -4.49 -26.30
N LEU A 200 -7.78 -5.74 -26.48
CA LEU A 200 -7.30 -6.70 -27.46
C LEU A 200 -8.33 -6.85 -28.59
#